data_1a751ab80fc15f10e90c89b1c63292d8
#
_entry.id   1a751ab80fc15f10e90c89b1c63292d8
#
_cell.length_a   1.000
_cell.length_b   1.000
_cell.length_c   1.000
_cell.angle_alpha   90.00
_cell.angle_beta   90.00
_cell.angle_gamma   90.00
#
_symmetry.space_group_name_H-M   'P 1'
#
loop_
_entity.id
_entity.type
_entity.pdbx_description
1 polymer ?
#
loop_
_entity_poly.entity_id
_entity_poly.type
_entity_poly.pdbx_seq_one_letter_code
_entity_poly.pdbx_strand_id
1 'polypeptide(L)'
;MEAKLFVLFCAFTALKADTICVGYHANNSTDTVDTILEKNVTVTHSVNLLENSHNGKLCSLNGKIPLQLGNCNVAGWILGNPKCDLLLTANSWSYIIETSNSKNGACYPGEFADYEELKEQLSTVSSFERFEIFPKATSWPNHDTTRGTTVACSHSGANSFYRNLLWIVKKGNSYPKLSKSYTNNKGKEVLVIWGVHHPPTDSDQQTLYQNNHTYVSVGSSKYYKRFTPEIVARPKVREQAGRMNYYWTMLDQGDTITFEATGNLIAPWHAFALKKGSSSGIMMSDAQVHNCTTKCQTPHGALKSNLPFQNVHPVTIGECPKYVKSTQLRMATGLRNIPSIQSRGLFGAIAGFIEGGWTGMVDGWYG
;
A
#
# COMPACT_ATOMS: atom_id res chain seq x y z
N MET A 1 -16.29 47.22 26.64
CA MET A 1 -16.26 46.24 25.55
C MET A 1 -16.65 46.95 24.28
N GLU A 2 -15.66 47.40 23.54
CA GLU A 2 -15.93 48.07 22.26
C GLU A 2 -16.15 47.00 21.21
N ALA A 3 -17.34 46.98 20.65
CA ALA A 3 -17.68 46.17 19.52
C ALA A 3 -16.95 46.71 18.30
N LYS A 4 -15.90 45.99 17.86
CA LYS A 4 -15.22 46.31 16.59
C LYS A 4 -16.11 45.83 15.46
N LEU A 5 -16.72 46.77 14.77
CA LEU A 5 -17.53 46.50 13.59
C LEU A 5 -16.61 46.16 12.42
N PHE A 6 -16.62 44.91 11.96
CA PHE A 6 -15.94 44.51 10.73
C PHE A 6 -16.94 44.64 9.58
N VAL A 7 -16.67 45.52 8.67
CA VAL A 7 -17.45 45.64 7.44
C VAL A 7 -16.63 45.06 6.31
N LEU A 8 -17.02 43.87 5.85
CA LEU A 8 -16.47 43.28 4.66
C LEU A 8 -17.35 43.63 3.45
N PHE A 9 -16.87 44.48 2.59
CA PHE A 9 -17.54 44.78 1.33
C PHE A 9 -16.86 43.98 0.22
N CYS A 10 -17.49 42.92 -0.22
CA CYS A 10 -17.16 42.26 -1.48
C CYS A 10 -18.30 42.59 -2.47
N ALA A 11 -18.05 43.41 -3.42
CA ALA A 11 -19.00 43.64 -4.51
C ALA A 11 -18.95 42.46 -5.48
N PHE A 12 -19.96 41.62 -5.44
CA PHE A 12 -20.12 40.57 -6.41
C PHE A 12 -20.69 41.15 -7.71
N THR A 13 -19.85 41.21 -8.72
CA THR A 13 -20.36 41.26 -10.10
C THR A 13 -20.17 39.86 -10.67
N ALA A 14 -21.25 39.26 -11.11
CA ALA A 14 -21.39 37.84 -11.46
C ALA A 14 -20.62 37.37 -12.72
N LEU A 15 -19.62 38.09 -13.20
CA LEU A 15 -19.01 37.82 -14.51
C LEU A 15 -17.50 37.97 -14.63
N LYS A 16 -16.73 38.11 -13.55
CA LYS A 16 -15.26 38.00 -13.64
C LYS A 16 -14.67 37.35 -12.40
N ALA A 17 -13.99 36.28 -12.63
CA ALA A 17 -13.40 35.40 -11.62
C ALA A 17 -12.17 35.98 -10.87
N ASP A 18 -11.83 37.23 -11.03
CA ASP A 18 -10.54 37.75 -10.59
C ASP A 18 -10.61 38.89 -9.55
N THR A 19 -11.74 39.07 -8.89
CA THR A 19 -11.83 40.10 -7.85
C THR A 19 -11.35 39.55 -6.52
N ILE A 20 -10.15 39.94 -6.11
CA ILE A 20 -9.58 39.63 -4.80
C ILE A 20 -9.78 40.83 -3.89
N CYS A 21 -10.57 40.67 -2.84
CA CYS A 21 -10.72 41.71 -1.83
C CYS A 21 -9.62 41.58 -0.79
N VAL A 22 -8.80 42.62 -0.62
CA VAL A 22 -7.75 42.65 0.41
C VAL A 22 -8.08 43.77 1.41
N GLY A 23 -8.32 43.35 2.65
CA GLY A 23 -8.53 44.29 3.76
C GLY A 23 -7.25 44.55 4.56
N TYR A 24 -7.09 45.76 5.05
CA TYR A 24 -5.98 46.15 5.89
C TYR A 24 -6.47 46.62 7.25
N HIS A 25 -5.70 46.34 8.27
CA HIS A 25 -5.98 46.83 9.60
C HIS A 25 -4.74 47.46 10.24
N ALA A 26 -4.86 48.67 10.72
CA ALA A 26 -3.77 49.39 11.37
C ALA A 26 -3.76 49.10 12.88
N ASN A 27 -3.40 47.91 13.29
CA ASN A 27 -3.16 47.62 14.68
C ASN A 27 -1.77 46.99 14.85
N ASN A 28 -1.31 46.90 16.05
CA ASN A 28 0.00 46.36 16.40
C ASN A 28 0.03 44.84 16.57
N SER A 29 -1.06 44.13 16.29
CA SER A 29 -1.05 42.68 16.31
C SER A 29 -0.46 42.14 15.02
N THR A 30 0.65 41.43 15.16
CA THR A 30 1.50 40.98 14.09
C THR A 30 1.66 39.47 14.18
N ASP A 31 0.73 38.72 13.62
CA ASP A 31 0.94 37.32 13.34
C ASP A 31 1.45 37.19 11.91
N THR A 32 2.72 36.81 11.77
CA THR A 32 3.28 36.48 10.46
C THR A 32 3.02 35.01 10.18
N VAL A 33 2.28 34.73 9.14
CA VAL A 33 1.83 33.37 8.81
C VAL A 33 2.01 33.07 7.34
N ASP A 34 2.11 31.80 7.02
CA ASP A 34 2.00 31.29 5.65
C ASP A 34 0.54 30.97 5.35
N THR A 35 0.02 31.53 4.27
CA THR A 35 -1.31 31.23 3.75
C THR A 35 -1.20 30.32 2.52
N ILE A 36 -2.35 29.87 2.01
CA ILE A 36 -2.39 29.07 0.77
C ILE A 36 -1.83 29.86 -0.42
N LEU A 37 -2.03 31.16 -0.43
CA LEU A 37 -1.66 32.03 -1.55
C LEU A 37 -0.27 32.64 -1.40
N GLU A 38 0.14 32.97 -0.18
CA GLU A 38 1.36 33.74 0.08
C GLU A 38 2.07 33.22 1.34
N LYS A 39 3.40 33.41 1.38
CA LYS A 39 4.23 33.15 2.55
C LYS A 39 4.55 34.46 3.28
N ASN A 40 4.77 34.36 4.60
CA ASN A 40 5.17 35.47 5.46
C ASN A 40 4.20 36.66 5.41
N VAL A 41 2.91 36.38 5.48
CA VAL A 41 1.85 37.40 5.47
C VAL A 41 1.54 37.79 6.92
N THR A 42 1.48 39.11 7.17
CA THR A 42 1.07 39.64 8.46
C THR A 42 -0.44 39.89 8.47
N VAL A 43 -1.13 39.20 9.39
CA VAL A 43 -2.60 39.30 9.50
C VAL A 43 -3.00 39.52 10.95
N THR A 44 -4.18 40.05 11.16
CA THR A 44 -4.74 40.31 12.50
C THR A 44 -5.26 39.05 13.17
N HIS A 45 -5.88 38.19 12.39
CA HIS A 45 -6.48 36.92 12.85
C HIS A 45 -6.27 35.86 11.78
N SER A 46 -6.06 34.64 12.22
CA SER A 46 -5.92 33.49 11.34
C SER A 46 -6.40 32.22 12.01
N VAL A 47 -6.77 31.24 11.20
CA VAL A 47 -7.16 29.90 11.63
C VAL A 47 -6.14 28.92 11.10
N ASN A 48 -5.68 28.02 11.97
CA ASN A 48 -4.76 26.96 11.56
C ASN A 48 -5.43 25.98 10.60
N LEU A 49 -4.78 25.71 9.48
CA LEU A 49 -5.23 24.75 8.49
C LEU A 49 -4.36 23.47 8.47
N LEU A 50 -3.27 23.48 9.24
CA LEU A 50 -2.26 22.45 9.19
C LEU A 50 -2.28 21.58 10.43
N GLU A 51 -2.53 20.28 10.23
CA GLU A 51 -2.32 19.29 11.28
C GLU A 51 -0.84 18.88 11.28
N ASN A 52 -0.18 19.09 12.41
CA ASN A 52 1.23 18.77 12.61
C ASN A 52 1.46 17.75 13.73
N SER A 53 0.40 17.23 14.32
CA SER A 53 0.49 16.29 15.43
C SER A 53 -0.19 14.96 15.12
N HIS A 54 0.33 13.92 15.76
CA HIS A 54 -0.18 12.57 15.71
C HIS A 54 -0.09 11.93 17.10
N ASN A 55 -0.75 10.81 17.31
CA ASN A 55 -0.75 10.15 18.61
C ASN A 55 0.41 9.14 18.79
N GLY A 56 1.27 8.94 17.80
CA GLY A 56 2.38 7.98 17.86
C GLY A 56 1.97 6.51 17.81
N LYS A 57 0.72 6.22 17.49
CA LYS A 57 0.14 4.87 17.55
C LYS A 57 -0.46 4.47 16.22
N LEU A 58 -0.41 3.15 15.94
CA LEU A 58 -1.21 2.56 14.87
C LEU A 58 -2.57 2.14 15.43
N CYS A 59 -3.63 2.64 14.84
CA CYS A 59 -5.00 2.45 15.27
C CYS A 59 -5.81 1.64 14.28
N SER A 60 -6.95 1.13 14.71
CA SER A 60 -7.96 0.62 13.80
C SER A 60 -8.51 1.74 12.91
N LEU A 61 -8.67 1.49 11.64
CA LEU A 61 -9.24 2.45 10.71
C LEU A 61 -10.75 2.22 10.62
N ASN A 62 -11.53 3.22 11.04
CA ASN A 62 -12.99 3.13 11.12
C ASN A 62 -13.50 1.90 11.89
N GLY A 63 -12.78 1.52 12.95
CA GLY A 63 -13.13 0.38 13.78
C GLY A 63 -12.66 -0.99 13.28
N LYS A 64 -12.02 -1.08 12.10
CA LYS A 64 -11.49 -2.32 11.55
C LYS A 64 -9.98 -2.38 11.78
N ILE A 65 -9.50 -3.51 12.34
CA ILE A 65 -8.10 -3.68 12.72
C ILE A 65 -7.18 -3.83 11.50
N PRO A 66 -5.92 -3.38 11.58
CA PRO A 66 -4.93 -3.63 10.55
C PRO A 66 -4.40 -5.07 10.58
N LEU A 67 -3.82 -5.51 9.47
CA LEU A 67 -3.05 -6.75 9.39
C LEU A 67 -1.58 -6.44 9.70
N GLN A 68 -1.08 -7.01 10.77
CA GLN A 68 0.32 -6.92 11.16
C GLN A 68 1.08 -8.12 10.59
N LEU A 69 2.01 -7.89 9.68
CA LEU A 69 2.83 -8.96 9.11
C LEU A 69 3.97 -9.41 10.04
N GLY A 70 4.26 -8.66 11.10
CA GLY A 70 5.32 -8.97 12.05
C GLY A 70 6.68 -9.03 11.36
N ASN A 71 7.39 -10.14 11.51
CA ASN A 71 8.68 -10.37 10.86
C ASN A 71 8.55 -10.84 9.40
N CYS A 72 7.34 -10.96 8.90
CA CYS A 72 7.05 -11.39 7.53
C CYS A 72 6.81 -10.20 6.62
N ASN A 73 7.16 -10.37 5.35
CA ASN A 73 6.71 -9.48 4.29
C ASN A 73 5.51 -10.10 3.55
N VAL A 74 4.99 -9.42 2.55
CA VAL A 74 3.86 -9.89 1.76
C VAL A 74 4.17 -11.21 1.06
N ALA A 75 5.40 -11.40 0.57
CA ALA A 75 5.80 -12.67 -0.06
C ALA A 75 5.73 -13.83 0.93
N GLY A 76 6.26 -13.66 2.13
CA GLY A 76 6.21 -14.69 3.18
C GLY A 76 4.78 -15.02 3.60
N TRP A 77 3.93 -14.03 3.67
CA TRP A 77 2.52 -14.21 3.97
C TRP A 77 1.78 -14.97 2.85
N ILE A 78 1.89 -14.52 1.61
CA ILE A 78 1.15 -15.10 0.48
C ILE A 78 1.68 -16.47 0.08
N LEU A 79 3.00 -16.68 0.09
CA LEU A 79 3.59 -17.99 -0.18
C LEU A 79 3.36 -18.98 0.98
N GLY A 80 3.15 -18.48 2.17
CA GLY A 80 3.02 -19.31 3.36
C GLY A 80 4.37 -19.79 3.88
N ASN A 81 5.34 -18.89 4.00
CA ASN A 81 6.59 -19.19 4.69
C ASN A 81 6.28 -19.78 6.06
N PRO A 82 6.89 -20.91 6.45
CA PRO A 82 6.59 -21.55 7.74
C PRO A 82 6.75 -20.62 8.96
N LYS A 83 7.62 -19.64 8.89
CA LYS A 83 7.80 -18.63 9.94
C LYS A 83 6.66 -17.60 10.00
N CYS A 84 5.74 -17.67 9.05
CA CYS A 84 4.58 -16.78 8.95
C CYS A 84 3.25 -17.49 9.25
N ASP A 85 3.28 -18.61 9.94
CA ASP A 85 2.10 -19.45 10.19
C ASP A 85 0.95 -18.71 10.89
N LEU A 86 1.25 -17.71 11.71
CA LEU A 86 0.22 -16.89 12.36
C LEU A 86 -0.65 -16.10 11.37
N LEU A 87 -0.19 -15.92 10.13
CA LEU A 87 -0.92 -15.18 9.10
C LEU A 87 -1.85 -16.06 8.26
N LEU A 88 -1.82 -17.37 8.41
CA LEU A 88 -2.63 -18.30 7.62
C LEU A 88 -4.14 -18.12 7.81
N THR A 89 -4.56 -17.60 8.95
CA THR A 89 -5.97 -17.35 9.29
C THR A 89 -6.43 -15.92 9.04
N ALA A 90 -5.57 -15.05 8.56
CA ALA A 90 -5.96 -13.66 8.25
C ALA A 90 -6.99 -13.64 7.13
N ASN A 91 -8.14 -13.01 7.39
CA ASN A 91 -9.27 -12.98 6.45
C ASN A 91 -9.80 -11.58 6.14
N SER A 92 -9.42 -10.58 6.90
CA SER A 92 -9.82 -9.19 6.65
C SER A 92 -8.90 -8.22 7.37
N TRP A 93 -8.79 -6.99 6.86
CA TRP A 93 -7.97 -5.93 7.44
C TRP A 93 -8.41 -4.57 6.92
N SER A 94 -8.09 -3.52 7.67
CA SER A 94 -8.27 -2.14 7.23
C SER A 94 -7.07 -1.63 6.41
N TYR A 95 -5.88 -2.03 6.77
CA TYR A 95 -4.63 -1.77 6.06
C TYR A 95 -3.58 -2.80 6.51
N ILE A 96 -2.47 -2.86 5.80
CA ILE A 96 -1.39 -3.83 6.04
C ILE A 96 -0.17 -3.07 6.57
N ILE A 97 0.47 -3.62 7.60
CA ILE A 97 1.67 -3.06 8.20
C ILE A 97 2.85 -3.97 7.95
N GLU A 98 3.89 -3.45 7.29
CA GLU A 98 5.23 -4.03 7.23
C GLU A 98 6.15 -3.28 8.20
N THR A 99 7.06 -3.98 8.84
CA THR A 99 8.05 -3.41 9.75
C THR A 99 9.44 -3.43 9.13
N SER A 100 10.41 -2.72 9.73
CA SER A 100 11.83 -2.79 9.33
C SER A 100 12.43 -4.19 9.50
N ASN A 101 11.80 -5.06 10.29
CA ASN A 101 12.21 -6.45 10.54
C ASN A 101 11.49 -7.45 9.62
N SER A 102 10.87 -7.03 8.54
CA SER A 102 10.14 -7.87 7.58
C SER A 102 11.08 -8.70 6.70
N LYS A 103 11.79 -9.65 7.31
CA LYS A 103 12.82 -10.47 6.64
C LYS A 103 12.32 -11.81 6.14
N ASN A 104 11.21 -12.32 6.67
CA ASN A 104 10.66 -13.62 6.30
C ASN A 104 9.78 -13.49 5.05
N GLY A 105 10.39 -13.70 3.91
CA GLY A 105 9.73 -13.67 2.61
C GLY A 105 9.79 -15.02 1.92
N ALA A 106 10.23 -15.03 0.68
CA ALA A 106 10.54 -16.24 -0.06
C ALA A 106 11.75 -16.94 0.58
N CYS A 107 11.53 -18.05 1.27
CA CYS A 107 12.61 -18.77 1.96
C CYS A 107 13.50 -19.53 0.99
N TYR A 108 12.97 -20.16 -0.06
CA TYR A 108 13.78 -20.66 -1.15
C TYR A 108 14.14 -19.49 -2.07
N PRO A 109 15.43 -19.24 -2.31
CA PRO A 109 15.84 -18.02 -3.02
C PRO A 109 15.32 -17.98 -4.45
N GLY A 110 14.98 -16.79 -4.92
CA GLY A 110 14.48 -16.53 -6.26
C GLY A 110 13.81 -15.18 -6.36
N GLU A 111 13.18 -14.92 -7.49
CA GLU A 111 12.48 -13.67 -7.76
C GLU A 111 10.97 -13.86 -7.68
N PHE A 112 10.30 -12.85 -7.17
CA PHE A 112 8.84 -12.78 -7.13
C PHE A 112 8.36 -11.81 -8.21
N ALA A 113 7.75 -12.35 -9.26
CA ALA A 113 7.31 -11.55 -10.40
C ALA A 113 6.15 -10.61 -10.03
N ASP A 114 6.23 -9.38 -10.52
CA ASP A 114 5.19 -8.35 -10.34
C ASP A 114 4.79 -8.15 -8.87
N TYR A 115 5.79 -8.16 -8.01
CA TYR A 115 5.58 -8.13 -6.56
C TYR A 115 4.90 -6.85 -6.07
N GLU A 116 5.32 -5.69 -6.57
CA GLU A 116 4.73 -4.42 -6.19
C GLU A 116 3.26 -4.32 -6.65
N GLU A 117 2.95 -4.86 -7.82
CA GLU A 117 1.58 -4.93 -8.32
C GLU A 117 0.69 -5.84 -7.44
N LEU A 118 1.22 -6.97 -6.98
CA LEU A 118 0.51 -7.83 -6.02
C LEU A 118 0.20 -7.09 -4.72
N LYS A 119 1.15 -6.34 -4.20
CA LYS A 119 0.94 -5.53 -3.00
C LYS A 119 -0.20 -4.54 -3.18
N GLU A 120 -0.27 -3.87 -4.33
CA GLU A 120 -1.36 -2.94 -4.65
C GLU A 120 -2.71 -3.66 -4.69
N GLN A 121 -2.77 -4.84 -5.29
CA GLN A 121 -4.00 -5.65 -5.35
C GLN A 121 -4.47 -6.05 -3.94
N LEU A 122 -3.56 -6.44 -3.07
CA LEU A 122 -3.88 -6.86 -1.70
C LEU A 122 -4.27 -5.69 -0.80
N SER A 123 -3.79 -4.50 -1.08
CA SER A 123 -4.08 -3.32 -0.26
C SER A 123 -5.56 -2.91 -0.28
N THR A 124 -6.33 -3.35 -1.26
CA THR A 124 -7.75 -2.97 -1.45
C THR A 124 -8.72 -4.10 -1.13
N VAL A 125 -8.30 -5.13 -0.42
CA VAL A 125 -9.13 -6.31 -0.14
C VAL A 125 -10.05 -6.08 1.05
N SER A 126 -11.36 -6.34 0.88
CA SER A 126 -12.35 -6.29 1.95
C SER A 126 -12.63 -7.66 2.57
N SER A 127 -12.48 -8.73 1.80
CA SER A 127 -12.59 -10.11 2.30
C SER A 127 -11.56 -11.00 1.62
N PHE A 128 -11.03 -11.97 2.37
CA PHE A 128 -9.94 -12.82 1.95
C PHE A 128 -10.14 -14.22 2.54
N GLU A 129 -10.26 -15.23 1.69
CA GLU A 129 -10.45 -16.62 2.08
C GLU A 129 -9.36 -17.48 1.47
N ARG A 130 -8.60 -18.16 2.33
CA ARG A 130 -7.62 -19.16 1.91
C ARG A 130 -8.33 -20.51 1.74
N PHE A 131 -8.14 -21.17 0.61
CA PHE A 131 -8.76 -22.46 0.34
C PHE A 131 -7.85 -23.37 -0.47
N GLU A 132 -8.04 -24.68 -0.41
CA GLU A 132 -7.32 -25.63 -1.22
C GLU A 132 -7.80 -25.60 -2.67
N ILE A 133 -6.97 -25.07 -3.57
CA ILE A 133 -7.30 -25.05 -5.01
C ILE A 133 -7.05 -26.42 -5.65
N PHE A 134 -5.92 -27.04 -5.34
CA PHE A 134 -5.58 -28.40 -5.74
C PHE A 134 -5.23 -29.22 -4.50
N PRO A 135 -6.21 -29.91 -3.91
CA PRO A 135 -5.99 -30.67 -2.69
C PRO A 135 -4.83 -31.67 -2.86
N LYS A 136 -3.89 -31.66 -1.92
CA LYS A 136 -2.69 -32.51 -1.97
C LYS A 136 -3.03 -34.00 -2.03
N ALA A 137 -4.04 -34.43 -1.29
CA ALA A 137 -4.39 -35.84 -1.16
C ALA A 137 -4.89 -36.49 -2.47
N THR A 138 -5.48 -35.69 -3.37
CA THR A 138 -6.22 -36.22 -4.53
C THR A 138 -5.75 -35.70 -5.88
N SER A 139 -5.02 -34.58 -5.91
CA SER A 139 -4.72 -33.92 -7.18
C SER A 139 -3.59 -34.54 -7.96
N TRP A 140 -2.62 -35.18 -7.32
CA TRP A 140 -1.36 -35.59 -7.93
C TRP A 140 -1.05 -37.09 -7.74
N PRO A 141 -1.91 -38.00 -8.23
CA PRO A 141 -1.76 -39.43 -7.96
C PRO A 141 -0.54 -40.06 -8.65
N ASN A 142 -0.02 -39.46 -9.72
CA ASN A 142 1.08 -40.01 -10.51
C ASN A 142 2.43 -39.34 -10.22
N HIS A 143 2.48 -38.49 -9.20
CA HIS A 143 3.68 -37.75 -8.78
C HIS A 143 3.88 -37.89 -7.29
N ASP A 144 5.10 -37.59 -6.83
CA ASP A 144 5.41 -37.58 -5.41
C ASP A 144 5.28 -36.16 -4.86
N THR A 145 4.52 -36.01 -3.80
CA THR A 145 4.25 -34.76 -3.10
C THR A 145 4.76 -34.74 -1.67
N THR A 146 5.51 -35.77 -1.26
CA THR A 146 5.96 -35.96 0.14
C THR A 146 7.43 -35.56 0.37
N ARG A 147 8.21 -35.35 -0.70
CA ARG A 147 9.65 -35.10 -0.63
C ARG A 147 10.06 -33.66 -0.88
N GLY A 148 9.10 -32.79 -1.11
CA GLY A 148 9.33 -31.37 -1.40
C GLY A 148 9.54 -30.54 -0.16
N THR A 149 10.60 -30.82 0.60
CA THR A 149 11.03 -30.00 1.73
C THR A 149 12.46 -29.53 1.55
N THR A 150 12.84 -28.47 2.18
CA THR A 150 14.17 -27.89 2.05
C THR A 150 14.64 -27.25 3.36
N VAL A 151 15.95 -27.26 3.58
CA VAL A 151 16.57 -26.58 4.71
C VAL A 151 16.38 -25.06 4.64
N ALA A 152 16.27 -24.50 3.44
CA ALA A 152 16.04 -23.07 3.26
C ALA A 152 14.73 -22.58 3.88
N CYS A 153 13.72 -23.45 3.93
CA CYS A 153 12.42 -23.19 4.56
C CYS A 153 12.24 -23.93 5.88
N SER A 154 13.32 -24.27 6.57
CA SER A 154 13.26 -25.00 7.83
C SER A 154 12.43 -24.26 8.88
N HIS A 155 11.73 -25.05 9.70
CA HIS A 155 10.92 -24.57 10.80
C HIS A 155 11.08 -25.49 12.00
N SER A 156 11.35 -24.92 13.17
CA SER A 156 11.54 -25.68 14.40
C SER A 156 12.58 -26.81 14.28
N GLY A 157 13.68 -26.55 13.55
CA GLY A 157 14.79 -27.49 13.37
C GLY A 157 14.57 -28.58 12.32
N ALA A 158 13.44 -28.59 11.63
CA ALA A 158 13.12 -29.55 10.57
C ALA A 158 12.99 -28.86 9.20
N ASN A 159 13.39 -29.55 8.15
CA ASN A 159 13.14 -29.10 6.80
C ASN A 159 11.63 -28.96 6.55
N SER A 160 11.25 -27.94 5.83
CA SER A 160 9.86 -27.64 5.54
C SER A 160 9.74 -27.01 4.16
N PHE A 161 8.54 -26.55 3.83
CA PHE A 161 8.25 -25.83 2.59
C PHE A 161 7.12 -24.83 2.81
N TYR A 162 6.77 -24.07 1.78
CA TYR A 162 5.66 -23.13 1.83
C TYR A 162 4.32 -23.81 2.12
N ARG A 163 3.50 -23.19 2.94
CA ARG A 163 2.16 -23.73 3.31
C ARG A 163 1.16 -23.68 2.16
N ASN A 164 1.37 -22.78 1.19
CA ASN A 164 0.42 -22.57 0.09
C ASN A 164 0.87 -23.16 -1.25
N LEU A 165 2.07 -23.71 -1.30
CA LEU A 165 2.65 -24.33 -2.49
C LEU A 165 3.00 -25.78 -2.25
N LEU A 166 3.11 -26.53 -3.33
CA LEU A 166 3.45 -27.93 -3.31
C LEU A 166 4.56 -28.22 -4.31
N TRP A 167 5.67 -28.77 -3.80
CA TRP A 167 6.77 -29.18 -4.65
C TRP A 167 6.48 -30.59 -5.19
N ILE A 168 6.21 -30.68 -6.47
CA ILE A 168 5.89 -31.92 -7.15
C ILE A 168 7.14 -32.49 -7.79
N VAL A 169 7.53 -33.70 -7.39
CA VAL A 169 8.68 -34.40 -7.92
C VAL A 169 8.28 -35.72 -8.54
N LYS A 170 9.21 -36.39 -9.21
CA LYS A 170 8.98 -37.67 -9.84
C LYS A 170 8.53 -38.73 -8.83
N LYS A 171 7.69 -39.65 -9.27
CA LYS A 171 7.30 -40.84 -8.52
C LYS A 171 8.03 -42.06 -9.11
N GLY A 172 8.88 -42.69 -8.30
CA GLY A 172 9.83 -43.65 -8.82
C GLY A 172 10.79 -43.01 -9.81
N ASN A 173 10.86 -43.53 -11.01
CA ASN A 173 11.68 -42.97 -12.10
C ASN A 173 10.82 -42.33 -13.20
N SER A 174 9.66 -41.80 -12.87
CA SER A 174 8.72 -41.29 -13.85
C SER A 174 8.15 -39.94 -13.40
N TYR A 175 8.11 -39.02 -14.32
CA TYR A 175 7.37 -37.77 -14.19
C TYR A 175 6.51 -37.61 -15.45
N PRO A 176 5.32 -38.23 -15.45
CA PRO A 176 4.42 -38.08 -16.58
C PRO A 176 3.92 -36.63 -16.67
N LYS A 177 3.59 -36.19 -17.86
CA LYS A 177 3.03 -34.87 -18.07
C LYS A 177 1.82 -34.68 -17.16
N LEU A 178 1.87 -33.67 -16.33
CA LEU A 178 0.71 -33.27 -15.52
C LEU A 178 -0.10 -32.22 -16.26
N SER A 179 -1.41 -32.28 -16.07
CA SER A 179 -2.37 -31.28 -16.53
C SER A 179 -3.47 -31.14 -15.48
N LYS A 180 -3.66 -29.96 -14.94
CA LYS A 180 -4.64 -29.73 -13.88
C LYS A 180 -5.32 -28.40 -14.10
N SER A 181 -6.64 -28.39 -14.02
CA SER A 181 -7.46 -27.20 -14.22
C SER A 181 -8.32 -26.91 -12.99
N TYR A 182 -8.56 -25.64 -12.78
CA TYR A 182 -9.49 -25.12 -11.77
C TYR A 182 -10.39 -24.07 -12.38
N THR A 183 -11.69 -24.21 -12.17
CA THR A 183 -12.68 -23.19 -12.56
C THR A 183 -13.14 -22.42 -11.34
N ASN A 184 -13.02 -21.08 -11.40
CA ASN A 184 -13.38 -20.23 -10.29
C ASN A 184 -14.91 -20.14 -10.12
N ASN A 185 -15.41 -20.75 -9.07
CA ASN A 185 -16.82 -20.73 -8.66
C ASN A 185 -17.06 -20.05 -7.32
N LYS A 186 -16.10 -19.23 -6.87
CA LYS A 186 -16.16 -18.58 -5.56
C LYS A 186 -17.05 -17.33 -5.50
N GLY A 187 -17.52 -16.83 -6.65
CA GLY A 187 -18.28 -15.59 -6.70
C GLY A 187 -17.45 -14.32 -6.57
N LYS A 188 -16.14 -14.43 -6.60
CA LYS A 188 -15.14 -13.35 -6.44
C LYS A 188 -13.88 -13.72 -7.19
N GLU A 189 -12.95 -12.77 -7.35
CA GLU A 189 -11.64 -13.06 -7.92
C GLU A 189 -10.87 -14.05 -7.03
N VAL A 190 -10.08 -14.88 -7.67
CA VAL A 190 -9.18 -15.80 -6.98
C VAL A 190 -7.75 -15.46 -7.34
N LEU A 191 -6.93 -15.21 -6.34
CA LEU A 191 -5.48 -15.08 -6.49
C LEU A 191 -4.87 -16.47 -6.52
N VAL A 192 -4.24 -16.81 -7.64
CA VAL A 192 -3.51 -18.07 -7.85
C VAL A 192 -2.02 -17.78 -7.85
N ILE A 193 -1.27 -18.51 -7.07
CA ILE A 193 0.19 -18.41 -6.96
C ILE A 193 0.84 -19.75 -7.32
N TRP A 194 1.99 -19.70 -7.94
CA TRP A 194 2.80 -20.88 -8.25
C TRP A 194 4.27 -20.51 -8.36
N GLY A 195 5.10 -21.50 -8.53
CA GLY A 195 6.52 -21.27 -8.76
C GLY A 195 7.06 -22.16 -9.87
N VAL A 196 8.25 -21.84 -10.33
CA VAL A 196 9.06 -22.64 -11.26
C VAL A 196 10.43 -22.81 -10.63
N HIS A 197 10.85 -24.07 -10.48
CA HIS A 197 12.15 -24.41 -9.94
C HIS A 197 13.23 -24.45 -11.02
N HIS A 198 14.34 -23.80 -10.76
CA HIS A 198 15.53 -23.78 -11.59
C HIS A 198 16.67 -24.47 -10.86
N PRO A 199 16.90 -25.78 -11.12
CA PRO A 199 18.00 -26.52 -10.48
C PRO A 199 19.38 -26.01 -10.90
N PRO A 200 20.41 -26.19 -10.08
CA PRO A 200 21.76 -25.74 -10.41
C PRO A 200 22.50 -26.66 -11.39
N THR A 201 22.10 -27.91 -11.50
CA THR A 201 22.76 -28.92 -12.32
C THR A 201 21.78 -29.82 -13.04
N ASP A 202 22.20 -30.43 -14.16
CA ASP A 202 21.41 -31.44 -14.88
C ASP A 202 21.16 -32.69 -14.01
N SER A 203 22.08 -33.02 -13.13
CA SER A 203 21.90 -34.12 -12.18
C SER A 203 20.74 -33.87 -11.21
N ASP A 204 20.63 -32.65 -10.69
CA ASP A 204 19.50 -32.27 -9.82
C ASP A 204 18.18 -32.25 -10.58
N GLN A 205 18.20 -31.80 -11.83
CA GLN A 205 17.02 -31.84 -12.70
C GLN A 205 16.53 -33.27 -12.88
N GLN A 206 17.43 -34.19 -13.17
CA GLN A 206 17.08 -35.61 -13.37
C GLN A 206 16.63 -36.26 -12.05
N THR A 207 17.32 -35.96 -10.96
CA THR A 207 16.96 -36.50 -9.64
C THR A 207 15.57 -36.10 -9.19
N LEU A 208 15.16 -34.87 -9.49
CA LEU A 208 13.85 -34.36 -9.07
C LEU A 208 12.74 -34.64 -10.07
N TYR A 209 13.02 -34.52 -11.36
CA TYR A 209 11.97 -34.50 -12.39
C TYR A 209 12.13 -35.55 -13.48
N GLN A 210 13.16 -36.35 -13.43
CA GLN A 210 13.51 -37.37 -14.43
C GLN A 210 13.83 -36.78 -15.83
N ASN A 211 12.98 -35.89 -16.35
CA ASN A 211 13.11 -35.30 -17.67
C ASN A 211 14.13 -34.14 -17.68
N ASN A 212 15.08 -34.18 -18.62
CA ASN A 212 16.11 -33.14 -18.73
C ASN A 212 15.65 -31.87 -19.44
N HIS A 213 14.66 -31.98 -20.30
CA HIS A 213 14.08 -30.86 -21.03
C HIS A 213 12.59 -30.76 -20.68
N THR A 214 12.25 -29.75 -19.91
CA THR A 214 10.92 -29.60 -19.34
C THR A 214 10.34 -28.23 -19.60
N TYR A 215 9.07 -28.10 -19.38
CA TYR A 215 8.38 -26.83 -19.37
C TYR A 215 7.27 -26.82 -18.33
N VAL A 216 6.88 -25.62 -17.95
CA VAL A 216 5.66 -25.33 -17.20
C VAL A 216 4.83 -24.36 -18.03
N SER A 217 3.57 -24.64 -18.20
CA SER A 217 2.64 -23.79 -18.92
C SER A 217 1.44 -23.48 -18.04
N VAL A 218 1.09 -22.20 -17.94
CA VAL A 218 -0.04 -21.72 -17.15
C VAL A 218 -0.89 -20.83 -18.02
N GLY A 219 -2.17 -21.14 -18.11
CA GLY A 219 -3.09 -20.39 -18.97
C GLY A 219 -4.49 -20.24 -18.41
N SER A 220 -5.06 -19.07 -18.60
CA SER A 220 -6.46 -18.74 -18.39
C SER A 220 -6.97 -17.95 -19.59
N SER A 221 -8.18 -17.42 -19.53
CA SER A 221 -8.70 -16.59 -20.64
C SER A 221 -7.91 -15.29 -20.85
N LYS A 222 -7.28 -14.76 -19.79
CA LYS A 222 -6.56 -13.48 -19.79
C LYS A 222 -5.07 -13.60 -19.57
N TYR A 223 -4.58 -14.76 -19.20
CA TYR A 223 -3.18 -15.00 -18.86
C TYR A 223 -2.68 -16.23 -19.60
N TYR A 224 -1.51 -16.14 -20.21
CA TYR A 224 -0.79 -17.30 -20.71
C TYR A 224 0.70 -17.07 -20.60
N LYS A 225 1.41 -18.02 -20.01
CA LYS A 225 2.88 -18.03 -19.98
C LYS A 225 3.40 -19.44 -19.96
N ARG A 226 4.45 -19.66 -20.76
CA ARG A 226 5.24 -20.89 -20.77
C ARG A 226 6.60 -20.59 -20.15
N PHE A 227 7.01 -21.41 -19.21
CA PHE A 227 8.27 -21.28 -18.48
C PHE A 227 9.19 -22.43 -18.87
N THR A 228 10.45 -22.11 -19.10
CA THR A 228 11.50 -23.08 -19.36
C THR A 228 12.54 -22.94 -18.24
N PRO A 229 12.86 -24.02 -17.50
CA PRO A 229 13.88 -23.96 -16.47
C PRO A 229 15.25 -23.61 -17.05
N GLU A 230 15.96 -22.78 -16.34
CA GLU A 230 17.35 -22.43 -16.64
C GLU A 230 18.25 -23.16 -15.64
N ILE A 231 19.01 -24.14 -16.12
CA ILE A 231 19.88 -24.98 -15.31
C ILE A 231 21.27 -24.37 -15.33
N VAL A 232 21.58 -23.59 -14.30
CA VAL A 232 22.83 -22.85 -14.15
C VAL A 232 23.26 -22.90 -12.69
N ALA A 233 24.56 -23.14 -12.44
CA ALA A 233 25.11 -23.01 -11.09
C ALA A 233 25.11 -21.55 -10.64
N ARG A 234 24.59 -21.30 -9.45
CA ARG A 234 24.47 -19.98 -8.86
C ARG A 234 25.16 -19.95 -7.50
N PRO A 235 25.56 -18.75 -7.02
CA PRO A 235 26.03 -18.64 -5.63
C PRO A 235 24.99 -19.16 -4.65
N LYS A 236 25.44 -19.91 -3.64
CA LYS A 236 24.52 -20.43 -2.62
C LYS A 236 23.93 -19.32 -1.78
N VAL A 237 22.61 -19.30 -1.69
CA VAL A 237 21.82 -18.50 -0.77
C VAL A 237 20.99 -19.45 0.06
N ARG A 238 21.09 -19.35 1.38
CA ARG A 238 20.43 -20.30 2.32
C ARG A 238 20.70 -21.75 1.95
N GLU A 239 21.94 -22.04 1.61
CA GLU A 239 22.45 -23.36 1.19
C GLU A 239 21.89 -23.87 -0.14
N GLN A 240 21.21 -23.02 -0.91
CA GLN A 240 20.66 -23.38 -2.22
C GLN A 240 21.41 -22.72 -3.36
N ALA A 241 21.93 -23.52 -4.28
CA ALA A 241 22.46 -23.05 -5.56
C ALA A 241 21.37 -22.97 -6.65
N GLY A 242 20.24 -23.62 -6.43
CA GLY A 242 19.06 -23.46 -7.27
C GLY A 242 18.28 -22.18 -6.94
N ARG A 243 17.29 -21.89 -7.76
CA ARG A 243 16.36 -20.78 -7.55
C ARG A 243 14.93 -21.23 -7.82
N MET A 244 13.98 -20.56 -7.18
CA MET A 244 12.55 -20.63 -7.52
C MET A 244 12.10 -19.24 -7.90
N ASN A 245 11.43 -19.11 -9.03
CA ASN A 245 10.73 -17.90 -9.38
C ASN A 245 9.25 -18.08 -9.09
N TYR A 246 8.64 -17.06 -8.50
CA TYR A 246 7.27 -17.09 -8.06
C TYR A 246 6.43 -16.18 -8.94
N TYR A 247 5.22 -16.65 -9.24
CA TYR A 247 4.30 -16.00 -10.15
C TYR A 247 2.91 -16.00 -9.57
N TRP A 248 2.09 -15.11 -10.05
CA TRP A 248 0.71 -15.02 -9.65
C TRP A 248 -0.16 -14.46 -10.77
N THR A 249 -1.44 -14.74 -10.69
CA THR A 249 -2.46 -14.12 -11.54
C THR A 249 -3.79 -14.06 -10.81
N MET A 250 -4.64 -13.15 -11.23
CA MET A 250 -6.02 -13.09 -10.78
C MET A 250 -6.90 -13.86 -11.74
N LEU A 251 -7.74 -14.74 -11.20
CA LEU A 251 -8.68 -15.54 -11.94
C LEU A 251 -10.09 -15.00 -11.71
N ASP A 252 -10.73 -14.53 -12.78
CA ASP A 252 -12.07 -13.97 -12.71
C ASP A 252 -13.11 -15.07 -12.41
N GLN A 253 -14.26 -14.66 -11.87
CA GLN A 253 -15.37 -15.56 -11.66
C GLN A 253 -15.75 -16.26 -12.97
N GLY A 254 -15.88 -17.58 -12.93
CA GLY A 254 -16.24 -18.42 -14.05
C GLY A 254 -15.09 -18.78 -14.99
N ASP A 255 -13.91 -18.17 -14.82
CA ASP A 255 -12.74 -18.48 -15.63
C ASP A 255 -12.03 -19.73 -15.13
N THR A 256 -11.31 -20.40 -16.02
CA THR A 256 -10.55 -21.61 -15.77
C THR A 256 -9.07 -21.36 -15.95
N ILE A 257 -8.27 -21.75 -14.97
CA ILE A 257 -6.80 -21.77 -15.05
C ILE A 257 -6.33 -23.21 -15.26
N THR A 258 -5.41 -23.42 -16.19
CA THR A 258 -4.85 -24.72 -16.50
C THR A 258 -3.33 -24.70 -16.34
N PHE A 259 -2.84 -25.66 -15.55
CA PHE A 259 -1.41 -25.92 -15.36
C PHE A 259 -1.02 -27.17 -16.14
N GLU A 260 0.00 -27.07 -16.97
CA GLU A 260 0.66 -28.18 -17.62
C GLU A 260 2.14 -28.15 -17.29
N ALA A 261 2.72 -29.30 -17.01
CA ALA A 261 4.15 -29.40 -16.74
C ALA A 261 4.70 -30.78 -17.01
N THR A 262 5.94 -30.81 -17.46
CA THR A 262 6.74 -32.04 -17.58
C THR A 262 7.86 -32.12 -16.54
N GLY A 263 7.92 -31.13 -15.66
CA GLY A 263 8.83 -31.02 -14.54
C GLY A 263 8.82 -29.61 -13.96
N ASN A 264 9.54 -29.38 -12.87
CA ASN A 264 9.88 -28.06 -12.32
C ASN A 264 8.72 -27.21 -11.82
N LEU A 265 7.49 -27.73 -11.78
CA LEU A 265 6.35 -27.01 -11.26
C LEU A 265 6.34 -27.02 -9.72
N ILE A 266 6.26 -25.84 -9.15
CA ILE A 266 5.86 -25.65 -7.76
C ILE A 266 4.37 -25.28 -7.81
N ALA A 267 3.53 -26.28 -7.57
CA ALA A 267 2.11 -26.16 -7.83
C ALA A 267 1.37 -25.35 -6.77
N PRO A 268 0.28 -24.68 -7.14
CA PRO A 268 -0.63 -24.10 -6.15
C PRO A 268 -1.25 -25.20 -5.30
N TRP A 269 -1.19 -25.05 -3.99
CA TRP A 269 -1.91 -25.89 -3.05
C TRP A 269 -3.09 -25.13 -2.46
N HIS A 270 -2.83 -23.91 -1.97
CA HIS A 270 -3.86 -22.99 -1.52
C HIS A 270 -3.88 -21.76 -2.41
N ALA A 271 -5.06 -21.25 -2.65
CA ALA A 271 -5.32 -19.99 -3.32
C ALA A 271 -6.18 -19.10 -2.43
N PHE A 272 -6.46 -17.90 -2.89
CA PHE A 272 -7.16 -16.91 -2.09
C PHE A 272 -8.33 -16.33 -2.88
N ALA A 273 -9.54 -16.56 -2.37
CA ALA A 273 -10.72 -15.85 -2.88
C ALA A 273 -10.78 -14.50 -2.20
N LEU A 274 -10.79 -13.43 -2.97
CA LEU A 274 -10.73 -12.10 -2.44
C LEU A 274 -11.74 -11.18 -3.11
N LYS A 275 -12.31 -10.29 -2.32
CA LYS A 275 -13.17 -9.21 -2.77
C LYS A 275 -12.47 -7.90 -2.48
N LYS A 276 -12.38 -7.05 -3.50
CA LYS A 276 -11.87 -5.69 -3.34
C LYS A 276 -12.93 -4.81 -2.68
N GLY A 277 -12.47 -3.97 -1.76
CA GLY A 277 -13.28 -2.99 -1.07
C GLY A 277 -12.82 -1.58 -1.35
N SER A 278 -13.12 -0.68 -0.42
CA SER A 278 -12.62 0.68 -0.45
C SER A 278 -11.10 0.69 -0.35
N SER A 279 -10.48 1.69 -0.96
CA SER A 279 -9.04 1.89 -0.96
C SER A 279 -8.47 1.86 0.47
N SER A 280 -7.51 0.97 0.70
CA SER A 280 -6.70 0.94 1.89
C SER A 280 -5.22 1.15 1.53
N GLY A 281 -4.28 0.44 2.10
CA GLY A 281 -2.88 0.56 1.72
C GLY A 281 -1.98 -0.37 2.50
N ILE A 282 -0.71 -0.36 2.12
CA ILE A 282 0.37 -0.99 2.87
C ILE A 282 1.28 0.12 3.36
N MET A 283 1.60 0.13 4.64
CA MET A 283 2.56 1.08 5.18
C MET A 283 3.73 0.39 5.88
N MET A 284 4.88 1.01 5.78
CA MET A 284 6.08 0.64 6.54
C MET A 284 6.09 1.43 7.86
N SER A 285 5.98 0.74 8.99
CA SER A 285 6.00 1.39 10.29
C SER A 285 6.47 0.44 11.38
N ASP A 286 7.29 0.94 12.29
CA ASP A 286 7.71 0.25 13.52
C ASP A 286 6.91 0.70 14.75
N ALA A 287 5.94 1.58 14.59
CA ALA A 287 5.03 1.95 15.65
C ALA A 287 4.16 0.77 16.08
N GLN A 288 3.69 0.78 17.32
CA GLN A 288 2.87 -0.28 17.87
C GLN A 288 1.39 -0.05 17.58
N VAL A 289 0.68 -1.14 17.34
CA VAL A 289 -0.78 -1.12 17.25
C VAL A 289 -1.37 -1.08 18.65
N HIS A 290 -2.28 -0.14 18.86
CA HIS A 290 -2.98 0.06 20.11
C HIS A 290 -4.50 -0.07 19.92
N ASN A 291 -5.21 -0.19 21.01
CA ASN A 291 -6.67 -0.17 21.02
C ASN A 291 -7.19 1.27 20.88
N CYS A 292 -7.13 1.78 19.67
CA CYS A 292 -7.63 3.10 19.28
C CYS A 292 -8.26 3.03 17.89
N THR A 293 -9.07 4.03 17.56
CA THR A 293 -9.73 4.14 16.26
C THR A 293 -9.43 5.51 15.66
N THR A 294 -9.20 5.54 14.36
CA THR A 294 -8.95 6.77 13.61
C THR A 294 -9.64 6.74 12.25
N LYS A 295 -9.81 7.91 11.65
CA LYS A 295 -10.20 8.06 10.25
C LYS A 295 -9.01 8.26 9.32
N CYS A 296 -7.86 8.65 9.86
CA CYS A 296 -6.64 8.86 9.11
C CYS A 296 -5.44 8.33 9.86
N GLN A 297 -4.72 7.40 9.23
CA GLN A 297 -3.52 6.77 9.76
C GLN A 297 -2.30 7.16 8.95
N THR A 298 -1.21 7.52 9.62
CA THR A 298 0.11 7.69 9.03
C THR A 298 1.09 6.65 9.61
N PRO A 299 2.24 6.42 8.98
CA PRO A 299 3.27 5.53 9.54
C PRO A 299 3.81 5.99 10.90
N HIS A 300 3.74 7.29 11.20
CA HIS A 300 4.17 7.85 12.47
C HIS A 300 3.11 7.77 13.57
N GLY A 301 1.84 7.80 13.19
CA GLY A 301 0.72 7.78 14.12
C GLY A 301 -0.58 8.23 13.46
N ALA A 302 -1.67 8.14 14.21
CA ALA A 302 -2.97 8.62 13.77
C ALA A 302 -3.04 10.14 13.91
N LEU A 303 -3.61 10.81 12.92
CA LEU A 303 -3.83 12.25 12.97
C LEU A 303 -5.01 12.58 13.89
N LYS A 304 -4.90 13.71 14.59
CA LYS A 304 -5.84 14.07 15.65
C LYS A 304 -7.00 14.94 15.22
N SER A 305 -6.95 15.57 14.06
CA SER A 305 -7.93 16.58 13.68
C SER A 305 -8.36 16.47 12.22
N ASN A 306 -9.46 17.18 11.93
CA ASN A 306 -10.07 17.25 10.59
C ASN A 306 -9.61 18.47 9.79
N LEU A 307 -8.40 18.97 10.03
CA LEU A 307 -7.85 20.08 9.28
C LEU A 307 -7.61 19.68 7.82
N PRO A 308 -7.69 20.61 6.87
CA PRO A 308 -7.58 20.26 5.45
C PRO A 308 -6.18 19.86 4.99
N PHE A 309 -5.14 20.20 5.74
CA PHE A 309 -3.74 19.92 5.41
C PHE A 309 -3.00 19.27 6.58
N GLN A 310 -1.96 18.53 6.27
CA GLN A 310 -1.05 17.93 7.26
C GLN A 310 0.39 17.97 6.75
N ASN A 311 1.35 18.02 7.65
CA ASN A 311 2.77 17.92 7.35
C ASN A 311 3.46 16.76 8.07
N VAL A 312 2.69 15.81 8.58
CA VAL A 312 3.22 14.70 9.38
C VAL A 312 3.92 13.67 8.49
N HIS A 313 3.26 13.21 7.44
CA HIS A 313 3.81 12.22 6.53
C HIS A 313 3.10 12.23 5.18
N PRO A 314 3.84 12.08 4.06
CA PRO A 314 3.22 12.03 2.73
C PRO A 314 2.39 10.78 2.48
N VAL A 315 2.69 9.67 3.17
CA VAL A 315 1.91 8.43 3.08
C VAL A 315 0.82 8.43 4.14
N THR A 316 -0.42 8.32 3.71
CA THR A 316 -1.59 8.29 4.58
C THR A 316 -2.60 7.26 4.09
N ILE A 317 -3.36 6.69 5.01
CA ILE A 317 -4.44 5.74 4.73
C ILE A 317 -5.71 6.20 5.42
N GLY A 318 -6.82 6.20 4.69
CA GLY A 318 -8.12 6.63 5.17
C GLY A 318 -8.53 7.99 4.62
N GLU A 319 -9.42 8.66 5.33
CA GLU A 319 -9.86 10.03 5.02
C GLU A 319 -8.88 11.02 5.65
N CYS A 320 -7.94 11.49 4.85
CA CYS A 320 -6.79 12.22 5.33
C CYS A 320 -6.69 13.63 4.77
N PRO A 321 -6.14 14.57 5.57
CA PRO A 321 -5.71 15.87 5.08
C PRO A 321 -4.67 15.73 3.97
N LYS A 322 -4.64 16.69 3.06
CA LYS A 322 -3.63 16.77 2.01
C LYS A 322 -2.26 17.07 2.60
N TYR A 323 -1.23 16.31 2.17
CA TYR A 323 0.14 16.56 2.61
C TYR A 323 0.71 17.83 1.99
N VAL A 324 1.35 18.63 2.82
CA VAL A 324 2.13 19.82 2.43
C VAL A 324 3.46 19.83 3.18
N LYS A 325 4.50 20.33 2.55
CA LYS A 325 5.83 20.44 3.18
C LYS A 325 5.98 21.65 4.10
N SER A 326 4.97 22.52 4.15
CA SER A 326 5.01 23.72 4.97
C SER A 326 5.03 23.40 6.45
N THR A 327 5.74 24.21 7.23
CA THR A 327 5.74 24.11 8.69
C THR A 327 4.58 24.86 9.34
N GLN A 328 3.96 25.75 8.58
CA GLN A 328 2.82 26.54 8.99
C GLN A 328 1.92 26.81 7.79
N LEU A 329 0.63 26.63 7.97
CA LEU A 329 -0.36 26.98 6.96
C LEU A 329 -1.62 27.47 7.67
N ARG A 330 -1.99 28.71 7.41
CA ARG A 330 -3.12 29.35 8.06
C ARG A 330 -4.02 30.05 7.07
N MET A 331 -5.27 30.17 7.40
CA MET A 331 -6.23 30.97 6.63
C MET A 331 -6.39 32.31 7.37
N ALA A 332 -6.21 33.40 6.65
CA ALA A 332 -6.48 34.72 7.18
C ALA A 332 -8.00 34.91 7.36
N THR A 333 -8.44 35.18 8.57
CA THR A 333 -9.86 35.43 8.89
C THR A 333 -10.09 36.89 9.24
N GLY A 334 -9.02 37.65 9.45
CA GLY A 334 -9.04 39.10 9.66
C GLY A 334 -8.47 39.86 8.49
N LEU A 335 -8.18 41.11 8.73
CA LEU A 335 -7.61 41.98 7.73
C LEU A 335 -6.09 41.78 7.68
N ARG A 336 -5.53 41.89 6.49
CA ARG A 336 -4.08 41.91 6.32
C ARG A 336 -3.52 43.16 6.97
N ASN A 337 -2.51 43.00 7.83
CA ASN A 337 -1.84 44.11 8.44
C ASN A 337 -0.67 44.55 7.57
N ILE A 338 -0.78 45.78 7.03
CA ILE A 338 0.29 46.38 6.24
C ILE A 338 0.91 47.50 7.05
N PRO A 339 2.20 47.38 7.43
CA PRO A 339 2.84 48.34 8.35
C PRO A 339 3.01 49.73 7.75
N SER A 340 2.99 49.91 6.44
CA SER A 340 3.08 51.22 5.81
C SER A 340 2.27 51.25 4.52
N ILE A 341 1.07 51.76 4.58
CA ILE A 341 0.33 52.14 3.38
C ILE A 341 0.67 53.59 3.13
N GLN A 342 1.49 53.81 2.14
CA GLN A 342 1.66 55.18 1.61
C GLN A 342 0.53 55.45 0.65
N SER A 343 -0.08 56.61 0.83
CA SER A 343 -1.11 57.04 -0.06
C SER A 343 -0.57 57.17 -1.49
N ARG A 344 -1.13 56.37 -2.38
CA ARG A 344 -0.86 56.42 -3.81
C ARG A 344 -2.16 56.66 -4.52
N GLY A 345 -2.35 57.93 -4.95
CA GLY A 345 -3.53 58.31 -5.70
C GLY A 345 -4.83 58.15 -4.91
N LEU A 346 -5.88 57.76 -5.60
CA LEU A 346 -7.24 57.68 -5.05
C LEU A 346 -7.36 56.68 -3.87
N PHE A 347 -6.56 55.63 -3.84
CA PHE A 347 -6.60 54.60 -2.80
C PHE A 347 -5.93 55.06 -1.51
N GLY A 348 -4.91 55.84 -1.62
CA GLY A 348 -4.26 56.39 -0.44
C GLY A 348 -5.16 57.32 0.33
N ALA A 349 -6.00 58.09 -0.34
CA ALA A 349 -6.99 58.92 0.31
C ALA A 349 -8.05 58.10 1.06
N ILE A 350 -8.45 56.96 0.55
CA ILE A 350 -9.38 56.05 1.22
C ILE A 350 -8.70 55.31 2.37
N ALA A 351 -7.46 54.87 2.19
CA ALA A 351 -6.73 54.17 3.22
C ALA A 351 -6.33 55.05 4.42
N GLY A 352 -6.04 56.31 4.20
CA GLY A 352 -5.72 57.29 5.25
C GLY A 352 -6.94 57.76 6.05
N PHE A 353 -8.09 57.36 5.69
CA PHE A 353 -9.35 57.83 6.25
C PHE A 353 -9.67 57.25 7.64
N ILE A 354 -9.11 56.13 8.01
CA ILE A 354 -9.41 55.44 9.28
C ILE A 354 -8.18 55.39 10.17
N GLU A 355 -8.13 56.27 11.16
CA GLU A 355 -7.11 56.23 12.19
C GLU A 355 -7.41 55.18 13.24
N GLY A 356 -6.38 54.34 13.59
CA GLY A 356 -6.45 53.39 14.67
C GLY A 356 -7.35 52.18 14.44
N GLY A 357 -7.80 51.96 13.22
CA GLY A 357 -8.65 50.87 12.85
C GLY A 357 -8.29 50.29 11.51
N TRP A 358 -9.28 50.15 10.69
CA TRP A 358 -9.16 49.64 9.34
C TRP A 358 -8.47 50.71 8.45
N THR A 359 -7.35 50.36 7.81
CA THR A 359 -6.53 51.34 7.08
C THR A 359 -6.70 51.31 5.59
N GLY A 360 -7.37 50.34 5.05
CA GLY A 360 -7.67 50.30 3.62
C GLY A 360 -8.28 49.03 3.16
N MET A 361 -8.96 49.10 2.05
CA MET A 361 -9.43 47.96 1.28
C MET A 361 -9.03 48.18 -0.18
N VAL A 362 -8.41 47.19 -0.77
CA VAL A 362 -8.07 47.18 -2.20
C VAL A 362 -8.95 46.16 -2.89
N ASP A 363 -9.60 46.61 -3.91
CA ASP A 363 -10.40 45.77 -4.78
C ASP A 363 -9.58 45.46 -6.05
N GLY A 364 -9.40 44.17 -6.36
CA GLY A 364 -8.59 43.72 -7.49
C GLY A 364 -9.09 44.19 -8.87
N TRP A 365 -10.32 44.69 -8.97
CA TRP A 365 -10.87 45.19 -10.24
C TRP A 365 -10.37 46.59 -10.63
N TYR A 366 -9.68 47.26 -9.74
CA TYR A 366 -9.04 48.54 -10.02
C TYR A 366 -7.60 48.41 -10.54
N GLY A 367 -7.11 47.21 -10.62
CA GLY A 367 -5.73 46.90 -11.00
C GLY A 367 -5.39 47.22 -12.44
#